data_6a64cf8c873c62a490d799c879541bd4
#
_entry.id   6a64cf8c873c62a490d799c879541bd4
#
_cell.length_a   1.000
_cell.length_b   1.000
_cell.length_c   1.000
_cell.angle_alpha   90.00
_cell.angle_beta   90.00
_cell.angle_gamma   90.00
#
_symmetry.space_group_name_H-M   'P 1'
#
loop_
_entity.id
_entity.type
_entity.pdbx_description
1 polymer ?
#
loop_
_entity_poly.entity_id
_entity_poly.type
_entity_poly.pdbx_seq_one_letter_code
_entity_poly.pdbx_strand_id
1 'polypeptide(L)'
;FNEIADYITINISSPNTENLRNLHNQEKLNDLLKNIENEKKNLNSKIPIVVKVSPDIAEKDINEISEVLLSNNIEGIIVSNTSDSTRDDLIDIQKHQRGGLSGKPIKKKSTMLISRFYKLLKGRIKIIGVGGVDSGESAYEKFLAGANYVQLYTGMVFRGPNIVSMIKKELRELLLKDGVKNFSEIVGKKTN
;
A
#
# COMPACT_ATOMS: atom_id res chain seq x y z
N PHE A 1 -17.30 -0.38 14.68
CA PHE A 1 -16.75 0.31 13.50
C PHE A 1 -17.59 0.06 12.23
N ASN A 2 -18.39 -1.01 12.19
CA ASN A 2 -19.14 -1.45 11.01
C ASN A 2 -20.05 -0.36 10.39
N GLU A 3 -20.59 0.55 11.18
CA GLU A 3 -21.52 1.60 10.74
C GLU A 3 -20.84 2.97 10.51
N ILE A 4 -19.54 3.09 10.82
CA ILE A 4 -18.88 4.38 10.89
C ILE A 4 -17.67 4.46 9.94
N ALA A 5 -16.97 3.34 9.72
CA ALA A 5 -15.76 3.31 8.92
C ALA A 5 -16.06 3.08 7.43
N ASP A 6 -15.34 3.77 6.55
CA ASP A 6 -15.41 3.55 5.10
C ASP A 6 -14.74 2.24 4.68
N TYR A 7 -13.76 1.78 5.44
CA TYR A 7 -13.10 0.48 5.30
C TYR A 7 -12.33 0.10 6.57
N ILE A 8 -12.01 -1.19 6.72
CA ILE A 8 -11.17 -1.69 7.82
C ILE A 8 -9.86 -2.22 7.26
N THR A 9 -8.74 -1.84 7.90
CA THR A 9 -7.41 -2.35 7.53
C THR A 9 -6.96 -3.47 8.45
N ILE A 10 -6.70 -4.64 7.88
CA ILE A 10 -6.03 -5.75 8.56
C ILE A 10 -4.53 -5.57 8.40
N ASN A 11 -3.89 -5.08 9.44
CA ASN A 11 -2.47 -4.79 9.43
C ASN A 11 -1.64 -6.01 9.86
N ILE A 12 -1.09 -6.74 8.89
CA ILE A 12 -0.25 -7.93 9.12
C ILE A 12 1.25 -7.63 9.00
N SER A 13 1.67 -6.37 9.02
CA SER A 13 2.97 -5.96 8.48
C SER A 13 3.81 -5.08 9.40
N SER A 14 3.38 -4.82 10.65
CA SER A 14 4.14 -3.96 11.55
C SER A 14 5.51 -4.58 11.88
N PRO A 15 6.62 -3.84 11.68
CA PRO A 15 7.94 -4.31 12.10
C PRO A 15 8.15 -4.23 13.62
N ASN A 16 7.26 -3.51 14.32
CA ASN A 16 7.36 -3.26 15.76
C ASN A 16 6.55 -4.25 16.61
N THR A 17 5.82 -5.17 15.96
CA THR A 17 5.01 -6.19 16.63
C THR A 17 5.63 -7.55 16.36
N GLU A 18 6.06 -8.19 17.43
CA GLU A 18 6.70 -9.50 17.36
C GLU A 18 5.75 -10.53 16.72
N ASN A 19 6.28 -11.35 15.83
CA ASN A 19 5.57 -12.43 15.13
C ASN A 19 4.40 -12.01 14.21
N LEU A 20 4.06 -10.72 14.10
CA LEU A 20 2.94 -10.28 13.26
C LEU A 20 3.17 -10.61 11.77
N ARG A 21 4.41 -10.52 11.31
CA ARG A 21 4.76 -10.86 9.91
C ARG A 21 4.68 -12.36 9.60
N ASN A 22 4.52 -13.23 10.60
CA ASN A 22 4.21 -14.63 10.38
C ASN A 22 2.82 -14.81 9.69
N LEU A 23 1.98 -13.78 9.72
CA LEU A 23 0.73 -13.72 8.98
C LEU A 23 0.92 -13.48 7.46
N HIS A 24 2.14 -13.31 6.97
CA HIS A 24 2.43 -13.39 5.52
C HIS A 24 2.40 -14.84 5.00
N ASN A 25 2.49 -15.83 5.90
CA ASN A 25 2.32 -17.24 5.53
C ASN A 25 0.91 -17.49 4.96
N GLN A 26 0.85 -18.23 3.87
CA GLN A 26 -0.37 -18.46 3.10
C GLN A 26 -1.51 -19.04 3.94
N GLU A 27 -1.25 -20.10 4.72
CA GLU A 27 -2.27 -20.75 5.55
C GLU A 27 -2.80 -19.80 6.63
N LYS A 28 -1.89 -19.16 7.38
CA LYS A 28 -2.27 -18.25 8.47
C LYS A 28 -3.07 -17.05 7.97
N LEU A 29 -2.66 -16.47 6.84
CA LEU A 29 -3.39 -15.37 6.23
C LEU A 29 -4.77 -15.82 5.76
N ASN A 30 -4.86 -16.97 5.10
CA ASN A 30 -6.12 -17.52 4.63
C ASN A 30 -7.10 -17.79 5.78
N ASP A 31 -6.64 -18.39 6.87
CA ASP A 31 -7.48 -18.66 8.06
C ASP A 31 -7.96 -17.36 8.71
N LEU A 32 -7.07 -16.37 8.84
CA LEU A 32 -7.43 -15.05 9.36
C LEU A 32 -8.54 -14.41 8.51
N LEU A 33 -8.39 -14.38 7.17
CA LEU A 33 -9.34 -13.75 6.29
C LEU A 33 -10.69 -14.49 6.24
N LYS A 34 -10.69 -15.83 6.30
CA LYS A 34 -11.91 -16.61 6.44
C LYS A 34 -12.66 -16.30 7.73
N ASN A 35 -11.96 -16.19 8.85
CA ASN A 35 -12.58 -15.82 10.12
C ASN A 35 -13.21 -14.42 10.05
N ILE A 36 -12.51 -13.45 9.45
CA ILE A 36 -13.05 -12.10 9.23
C ILE A 36 -14.28 -12.13 8.33
N GLU A 37 -14.26 -12.91 7.24
CA GLU A 37 -15.43 -13.04 6.37
C GLU A 37 -16.63 -13.65 7.09
N ASN A 38 -16.43 -14.66 7.93
CA ASN A 38 -17.47 -15.24 8.74
C ASN A 38 -18.07 -14.22 9.72
N GLU A 39 -17.23 -13.43 10.40
CA GLU A 39 -17.71 -12.37 11.27
C GLU A 39 -18.46 -11.26 10.51
N LYS A 40 -17.99 -10.88 9.31
CA LYS A 40 -18.75 -9.97 8.44
C LYS A 40 -20.14 -10.49 8.13
N LYS A 41 -20.27 -11.79 7.85
CA LYS A 41 -21.58 -12.44 7.60
C LYS A 41 -22.46 -12.43 8.85
N ASN A 42 -21.91 -12.81 10.00
CA ASN A 42 -22.63 -12.81 11.29
C ASN A 42 -23.17 -11.41 11.65
N LEU A 43 -22.39 -10.38 11.35
CA LEU A 43 -22.75 -8.97 11.60
C LEU A 43 -23.54 -8.32 10.46
N ASN A 44 -23.83 -9.05 9.39
CA ASN A 44 -24.44 -8.49 8.17
C ASN A 44 -23.67 -7.29 7.61
N SER A 45 -22.33 -7.29 7.77
CA SER A 45 -21.44 -6.18 7.44
C SER A 45 -21.05 -6.18 5.97
N LYS A 46 -21.17 -5.01 5.33
CA LYS A 46 -20.69 -4.76 3.96
C LYS A 46 -19.42 -3.94 3.93
N ILE A 47 -18.78 -3.70 5.09
CA ILE A 47 -17.60 -2.87 5.16
C ILE A 47 -16.44 -3.48 4.37
N PRO A 48 -15.77 -2.71 3.50
CA PRO A 48 -14.61 -3.21 2.76
C PRO A 48 -13.45 -3.57 3.69
N ILE A 49 -12.79 -4.70 3.40
CA ILE A 49 -11.59 -5.15 4.10
C ILE A 49 -10.38 -4.91 3.21
N VAL A 50 -9.36 -4.28 3.78
CA VAL A 50 -8.10 -3.96 3.10
C VAL A 50 -6.94 -4.57 3.90
N VAL A 51 -6.06 -5.32 3.25
CA VAL A 51 -4.90 -5.94 3.91
C VAL A 51 -3.66 -5.06 3.73
N LYS A 52 -2.93 -4.76 4.81
CA LYS A 52 -1.69 -3.96 4.74
C LYS A 52 -0.45 -4.83 4.90
N VAL A 53 0.41 -4.79 3.87
CA VAL A 53 1.61 -5.64 3.75
C VAL A 53 2.91 -4.90 4.04
N SER A 54 3.97 -5.65 4.38
CA SER A 54 5.33 -5.13 4.57
C SER A 54 5.99 -4.80 3.23
N PRO A 55 6.90 -3.82 3.16
CA PRO A 55 7.75 -3.63 1.99
C PRO A 55 8.89 -4.65 1.91
N ASP A 56 9.12 -5.42 2.97
CA ASP A 56 10.23 -6.36 3.12
C ASP A 56 9.80 -7.82 2.87
N ILE A 57 8.79 -8.02 2.01
CA ILE A 57 8.25 -9.33 1.66
C ILE A 57 9.19 -10.04 0.68
N ALA A 58 9.38 -11.35 0.85
CA ALA A 58 10.07 -12.18 -0.12
C ALA A 58 9.23 -12.38 -1.39
N GLU A 59 9.87 -12.59 -2.53
CA GLU A 59 9.19 -12.73 -3.83
C GLU A 59 8.14 -13.84 -3.84
N LYS A 60 8.44 -14.98 -3.21
CA LYS A 60 7.49 -16.09 -3.10
C LYS A 60 6.22 -15.69 -2.34
N ASP A 61 6.37 -14.91 -1.26
CA ASP A 61 5.25 -14.52 -0.40
C ASP A 61 4.31 -13.53 -1.13
N ILE A 62 4.82 -12.76 -2.09
CA ILE A 62 3.99 -11.86 -2.93
C ILE A 62 2.97 -12.67 -3.73
N ASN A 63 3.38 -13.80 -4.32
CA ASN A 63 2.49 -14.68 -5.07
C ASN A 63 1.46 -15.32 -4.14
N GLU A 64 1.90 -15.92 -3.04
CA GLU A 64 1.05 -16.57 -2.04
C GLU A 64 0.00 -15.59 -1.46
N ILE A 65 0.42 -14.40 -1.07
CA ILE A 65 -0.50 -13.34 -0.59
C ILE A 65 -1.50 -12.97 -1.68
N SER A 66 -1.05 -12.79 -2.92
CA SER A 66 -1.96 -12.41 -4.02
C SER A 66 -3.03 -13.47 -4.26
N GLU A 67 -2.69 -14.75 -4.22
CA GLU A 67 -3.62 -15.87 -4.35
C GLU A 67 -4.64 -15.89 -3.21
N VAL A 68 -4.19 -15.72 -1.97
CA VAL A 68 -5.07 -15.67 -0.79
C VAL A 68 -6.03 -14.48 -0.86
N LEU A 69 -5.54 -13.30 -1.22
CA LEU A 69 -6.41 -12.12 -1.34
C LEU A 69 -7.49 -12.31 -2.41
N LEU A 70 -7.13 -12.91 -3.55
CA LEU A 70 -8.06 -13.16 -4.64
C LEU A 70 -9.12 -14.21 -4.29
N SER A 71 -8.76 -15.22 -3.48
CA SER A 71 -9.69 -16.28 -3.08
C SER A 71 -10.61 -15.89 -1.93
N ASN A 72 -10.30 -14.87 -1.16
CA ASN A 72 -11.07 -14.42 0.01
C ASN A 72 -11.89 -13.13 -0.23
N ASN A 73 -12.10 -12.73 -1.49
CA ASN A 73 -12.90 -11.55 -1.87
C ASN A 73 -12.50 -10.26 -1.12
N ILE A 74 -11.19 -10.05 -0.94
CA ILE A 74 -10.66 -8.84 -0.31
C ILE A 74 -10.75 -7.67 -1.28
N GLU A 75 -11.26 -6.54 -0.81
CA GLU A 75 -11.54 -5.38 -1.65
C GLU A 75 -10.28 -4.55 -1.94
N GLY A 76 -9.26 -4.60 -1.07
CA GLY A 76 -8.06 -3.78 -1.26
C GLY A 76 -6.80 -4.31 -0.57
N ILE A 77 -5.66 -3.82 -1.06
CA ILE A 77 -4.34 -4.04 -0.45
C ILE A 77 -3.62 -2.70 -0.29
N ILE A 78 -3.03 -2.45 0.88
CA ILE A 78 -2.17 -1.29 1.14
C ILE A 78 -0.70 -1.70 0.99
N VAL A 79 -0.02 -1.10 0.03
CA VAL A 79 1.39 -1.35 -0.29
C VAL A 79 2.17 -0.04 -0.13
N SER A 80 2.89 0.17 0.97
CA SER A 80 3.24 -0.77 2.02
C SER A 80 3.34 -0.11 3.40
N ASN A 81 3.67 -0.90 4.42
CA ASN A 81 4.09 -0.41 5.73
C ASN A 81 5.51 0.17 5.67
N THR A 82 6.08 0.50 6.82
CA THR A 82 7.50 0.91 6.99
C THR A 82 8.43 -0.29 6.85
N SER A 83 9.70 -0.03 6.47
CA SER A 83 10.74 -1.04 6.29
C SER A 83 11.65 -1.14 7.51
N ASP A 84 12.09 -2.33 7.87
CA ASP A 84 13.16 -2.60 8.82
C ASP A 84 14.43 -3.16 8.16
N SER A 85 14.47 -3.19 6.83
CA SER A 85 15.65 -3.57 6.06
C SER A 85 16.83 -2.63 6.29
N THR A 86 17.97 -2.94 5.69
CA THR A 86 19.22 -2.16 5.85
C THR A 86 19.00 -0.68 5.59
N ARG A 87 19.76 0.14 6.31
CA ARG A 87 19.74 1.61 6.24
C ARG A 87 21.09 2.17 5.83
N ASP A 88 21.89 1.36 5.14
CA ASP A 88 23.26 1.69 4.79
C ASP A 88 23.35 2.94 3.92
N ASP A 89 22.34 3.14 3.07
CA ASP A 89 22.24 4.33 2.20
C ASP A 89 21.86 5.63 2.94
N LEU A 90 21.54 5.56 4.22
CA LEU A 90 21.23 6.74 5.02
C LEU A 90 22.51 7.32 5.61
N ILE A 91 22.68 8.64 5.46
CA ILE A 91 23.84 9.39 5.95
C ILE A 91 23.68 9.90 7.37
N ASP A 92 22.46 9.94 7.91
CA ASP A 92 22.18 10.45 9.25
C ASP A 92 22.76 9.53 10.33
N ILE A 93 23.34 10.13 11.37
CA ILE A 93 23.90 9.39 12.52
C ILE A 93 22.83 8.57 13.27
N GLN A 94 21.58 9.00 13.21
CA GLN A 94 20.45 8.33 13.86
C GLN A 94 19.86 7.18 13.03
N LYS A 95 20.46 6.81 11.92
CA LYS A 95 19.98 5.71 11.05
C LYS A 95 19.77 4.37 11.77
N HIS A 96 20.44 4.17 12.91
CA HIS A 96 20.34 2.96 13.72
C HIS A 96 19.21 2.98 14.76
N GLN A 97 18.41 4.04 14.83
CA GLN A 97 17.27 4.12 15.75
C GLN A 97 16.26 2.99 15.50
N ARG A 98 15.64 2.49 16.58
CA ARG A 98 14.60 1.46 16.50
C ARG A 98 13.35 2.02 15.77
N GLY A 99 12.64 1.14 15.05
CA GLY A 99 11.42 1.48 14.33
C GLY A 99 11.54 1.27 12.82
N GLY A 100 10.44 1.40 12.12
CA GLY A 100 10.40 1.23 10.68
C GLY A 100 10.82 2.50 9.92
N LEU A 101 11.64 2.34 8.89
CA LEU A 101 12.01 3.41 7.97
C LEU A 101 10.82 3.79 7.09
N SER A 102 10.52 5.07 6.97
CA SER A 102 9.41 5.62 6.20
C SER A 102 9.85 6.75 5.25
N GLY A 103 8.92 7.29 4.49
CA GLY A 103 9.15 8.45 3.64
C GLY A 103 9.96 8.17 2.38
N LYS A 104 10.71 9.16 1.93
CA LYS A 104 11.42 9.14 0.64
C LYS A 104 12.35 7.92 0.44
N PRO A 105 13.09 7.45 1.45
CA PRO A 105 13.98 6.29 1.28
C PRO A 105 13.28 5.01 0.81
N ILE A 106 12.03 4.78 1.20
CA ILE A 106 11.29 3.59 0.78
C ILE A 106 10.44 3.80 -0.49
N LYS A 107 10.49 4.99 -1.14
CA LYS A 107 9.66 5.32 -2.30
C LYS A 107 9.82 4.29 -3.43
N LYS A 108 11.05 4.04 -3.84
CA LYS A 108 11.36 3.11 -4.93
C LYS A 108 10.91 1.68 -4.63
N LYS A 109 11.23 1.18 -3.44
CA LYS A 109 10.85 -0.16 -2.98
C LYS A 109 9.33 -0.36 -2.97
N SER A 110 8.60 0.58 -2.38
CA SER A 110 7.14 0.56 -2.36
C SER A 110 6.54 0.62 -3.77
N THR A 111 7.07 1.46 -4.66
CA THR A 111 6.57 1.60 -6.04
C THR A 111 6.79 0.32 -6.85
N MET A 112 7.96 -0.33 -6.70
CA MET A 112 8.22 -1.63 -7.34
C MET A 112 7.27 -2.72 -6.83
N LEU A 113 7.02 -2.74 -5.52
CA LEU A 113 6.10 -3.73 -4.92
C LEU A 113 4.66 -3.53 -5.39
N ILE A 114 4.20 -2.26 -5.56
CA ILE A 114 2.91 -1.95 -6.17
C ILE A 114 2.80 -2.57 -7.57
N SER A 115 3.82 -2.39 -8.41
CA SER A 115 3.86 -2.96 -9.76
C SER A 115 3.77 -4.50 -9.75
N ARG A 116 4.43 -5.16 -8.80
CA ARG A 116 4.36 -6.62 -8.63
C ARG A 116 2.95 -7.07 -8.29
N PHE A 117 2.35 -6.48 -7.26
CA PHE A 117 0.97 -6.81 -6.90
C PHE A 117 -0.02 -6.49 -8.02
N TYR A 118 0.14 -5.37 -8.74
CA TYR A 118 -0.74 -5.02 -9.85
C TYR A 118 -0.77 -6.10 -10.94
N LYS A 119 0.41 -6.62 -11.32
CA LYS A 119 0.51 -7.71 -12.31
C LYS A 119 -0.20 -8.99 -11.86
N LEU A 120 -0.08 -9.36 -10.60
CA LEU A 120 -0.69 -10.57 -10.05
C LEU A 120 -2.20 -10.41 -9.82
N LEU A 121 -2.62 -9.27 -9.28
CA LEU A 121 -4.01 -9.00 -8.95
C LEU A 121 -4.86 -8.63 -10.18
N LYS A 122 -4.23 -8.25 -11.30
CA LYS A 122 -4.89 -7.97 -12.60
C LYS A 122 -6.08 -7.00 -12.49
N GLY A 123 -5.99 -6.00 -11.62
CA GLY A 123 -7.03 -5.00 -11.39
C GLY A 123 -8.27 -5.47 -10.62
N ARG A 124 -8.32 -6.73 -10.17
CA ARG A 124 -9.45 -7.29 -9.41
C ARG A 124 -9.53 -6.77 -7.98
N ILE A 125 -8.40 -6.37 -7.42
CA ILE A 125 -8.29 -5.83 -6.06
C ILE A 125 -7.71 -4.42 -6.16
N LYS A 126 -8.25 -3.47 -5.40
CA LYS A 126 -7.76 -2.09 -5.37
C LYS A 126 -6.43 -2.01 -4.63
N ILE A 127 -5.47 -1.26 -5.17
CA ILE A 127 -4.17 -1.04 -4.55
C ILE A 127 -4.09 0.37 -4.01
N ILE A 128 -3.76 0.50 -2.73
CA ILE A 128 -3.49 1.76 -2.06
C ILE A 128 -1.97 1.89 -1.88
N GLY A 129 -1.34 2.80 -2.63
CA GLY A 129 0.10 3.00 -2.60
C GLY A 129 0.55 3.88 -1.44
N VAL A 130 1.49 3.39 -0.63
CA VAL A 130 2.05 4.11 0.52
C VAL A 130 3.57 4.01 0.53
N GLY A 131 4.25 5.06 0.96
CA GLY A 131 5.71 5.11 1.10
C GLY A 131 6.36 6.08 0.11
N GLY A 132 6.86 7.21 0.65
CA GLY A 132 7.56 8.24 -0.08
C GLY A 132 6.69 9.09 -1.00
N VAL A 133 5.39 9.22 -0.72
CA VAL A 133 4.51 10.19 -1.39
C VAL A 133 4.70 11.54 -0.71
N ASP A 134 5.28 12.50 -1.45
CA ASP A 134 5.58 13.85 -0.99
C ASP A 134 5.38 14.94 -2.06
N SER A 135 4.98 14.57 -3.28
CA SER A 135 4.76 15.45 -4.43
C SER A 135 3.77 14.83 -5.41
N GLY A 136 3.27 15.62 -6.37
CA GLY A 136 2.46 15.12 -7.47
C GLY A 136 3.20 14.08 -8.31
N GLU A 137 4.50 14.27 -8.53
CA GLU A 137 5.34 13.31 -9.24
C GLU A 137 5.43 11.96 -8.51
N SER A 138 5.71 11.96 -7.21
CA SER A 138 5.79 10.72 -6.41
C SER A 138 4.44 9.99 -6.32
N ALA A 139 3.33 10.71 -6.30
CA ALA A 139 1.98 10.14 -6.40
C ALA A 139 1.74 9.56 -7.80
N TYR A 140 2.10 10.31 -8.85
CA TYR A 140 1.94 9.89 -10.25
C TYR A 140 2.71 8.59 -10.54
N GLU A 141 3.96 8.45 -10.05
CA GLU A 141 4.73 7.22 -10.15
C GLU A 141 3.99 6.01 -9.58
N LYS A 142 3.30 6.18 -8.43
CA LYS A 142 2.55 5.08 -7.82
C LYS A 142 1.31 4.69 -8.63
N PHE A 143 0.62 5.66 -9.21
CA PHE A 143 -0.50 5.38 -10.10
C PHE A 143 -0.03 4.66 -11.37
N LEU A 144 1.06 5.12 -11.99
CA LEU A 144 1.66 4.42 -13.13
C LEU A 144 2.10 2.99 -12.80
N ALA A 145 2.48 2.72 -11.54
CA ALA A 145 2.83 1.39 -11.06
C ALA A 145 1.60 0.52 -10.73
N GLY A 146 0.38 1.07 -10.75
CA GLY A 146 -0.86 0.31 -10.55
C GLY A 146 -1.63 0.64 -9.28
N ALA A 147 -1.24 1.66 -8.51
CA ALA A 147 -2.05 2.11 -7.39
C ALA A 147 -3.36 2.78 -7.89
N ASN A 148 -4.47 2.52 -7.20
CA ASN A 148 -5.75 3.20 -7.42
C ASN A 148 -5.89 4.42 -6.52
N TYR A 149 -5.26 4.37 -5.35
CA TYR A 149 -5.23 5.43 -4.34
C TYR A 149 -3.83 5.56 -3.77
N VAL A 150 -3.54 6.70 -3.15
CA VAL A 150 -2.30 6.90 -2.40
C VAL A 150 -2.57 7.38 -0.99
N GLN A 151 -1.71 6.97 -0.07
CA GLN A 151 -1.66 7.48 1.30
C GLN A 151 -0.28 8.10 1.55
N LEU A 152 -0.22 9.06 2.44
CA LEU A 152 1.03 9.67 2.90
C LEU A 152 1.00 9.91 4.41
N TYR A 153 2.16 9.87 5.03
CA TYR A 153 2.36 10.25 6.43
C TYR A 153 3.58 11.16 6.57
N THR A 154 4.76 10.66 6.30
CA THR A 154 6.04 11.36 6.46
C THR A 154 6.11 12.66 5.65
N GLY A 155 5.56 12.65 4.43
CA GLY A 155 5.47 13.86 3.60
C GLY A 155 4.71 14.98 4.29
N MET A 156 3.61 14.66 5.00
CA MET A 156 2.83 15.63 5.77
C MET A 156 3.60 16.18 6.97
N VAL A 157 4.39 15.34 7.65
CA VAL A 157 5.22 15.78 8.78
C VAL A 157 6.22 16.87 8.36
N PHE A 158 6.84 16.72 7.18
CA PHE A 158 7.84 17.66 6.68
C PHE A 158 7.27 18.85 5.91
N ARG A 159 6.14 18.70 5.22
CA ARG A 159 5.55 19.72 4.33
C ARG A 159 4.26 20.35 4.86
N GLY A 160 3.77 19.87 6.01
CA GLY A 160 2.55 20.35 6.64
C GLY A 160 1.27 19.86 5.96
N PRO A 161 0.09 20.18 6.52
CA PRO A 161 -1.20 19.63 6.09
C PRO A 161 -1.63 20.06 4.67
N ASN A 162 -1.09 21.18 4.17
CA ASN A 162 -1.40 21.66 2.81
C ASN A 162 -0.82 20.79 1.69
N ILE A 163 0.06 19.84 2.03
CA ILE A 163 0.71 18.95 1.06
C ILE A 163 -0.31 18.23 0.15
N VAL A 164 -1.47 17.85 0.67
CA VAL A 164 -2.50 17.14 -0.11
C VAL A 164 -3.02 18.02 -1.26
N SER A 165 -3.28 19.30 -0.97
CA SER A 165 -3.72 20.27 -1.99
C SER A 165 -2.63 20.52 -3.03
N MET A 166 -1.37 20.60 -2.60
CA MET A 166 -0.22 20.76 -3.49
C MET A 166 -0.06 19.55 -4.41
N ILE A 167 -0.09 18.33 -3.86
CA ILE A 167 -0.01 17.08 -4.64
C ILE A 167 -1.14 17.01 -5.67
N LYS A 168 -2.37 17.35 -5.30
CA LYS A 168 -3.51 17.34 -6.22
C LYS A 168 -3.32 18.33 -7.38
N LYS A 169 -2.78 19.52 -7.11
CA LYS A 169 -2.48 20.52 -8.14
C LYS A 169 -1.39 20.03 -9.10
N GLU A 170 -0.25 19.59 -8.56
CA GLU A 170 0.88 19.06 -9.33
C GLU A 170 0.45 17.84 -10.18
N LEU A 171 -0.33 16.93 -9.58
CA LEU A 171 -0.86 15.76 -10.27
C LEU A 171 -1.77 16.13 -11.45
N ARG A 172 -2.64 17.14 -11.28
CA ARG A 172 -3.47 17.65 -12.36
C ARG A 172 -2.62 18.17 -13.52
N GLU A 173 -1.55 18.91 -13.22
CA GLU A 173 -0.63 19.45 -14.24
C GLU A 173 0.05 18.32 -15.03
N LEU A 174 0.49 17.25 -14.34
CA LEU A 174 1.08 16.07 -14.99
C LEU A 174 0.08 15.34 -15.90
N LEU A 175 -1.14 15.14 -15.43
CA LEU A 175 -2.21 14.50 -16.22
C LEU A 175 -2.54 15.31 -17.49
N LEU A 176 -2.63 16.63 -17.37
CA LEU A 176 -2.87 17.51 -18.52
C LEU A 176 -1.72 17.47 -19.52
N LYS A 177 -0.47 17.48 -19.04
CA LYS A 177 0.72 17.38 -19.88
C LYS A 177 0.76 16.07 -20.68
N ASP A 178 0.33 14.97 -20.06
CA ASP A 178 0.29 13.64 -20.70
C ASP A 178 -0.99 13.40 -21.53
N GLY A 179 -1.86 14.42 -21.65
CA GLY A 179 -3.12 14.33 -22.43
C GLY A 179 -4.15 13.36 -21.86
N VAL A 180 -4.05 13.07 -20.57
CA VAL A 180 -4.92 12.10 -19.86
C VAL A 180 -6.25 12.78 -19.51
N LYS A 181 -7.35 12.20 -19.98
CA LYS A 181 -8.69 12.71 -19.69
C LYS A 181 -9.32 12.10 -18.44
N ASN A 182 -9.01 10.84 -18.17
CA ASN A 182 -9.52 10.12 -17.02
C ASN A 182 -8.34 9.54 -16.23
N PHE A 183 -8.32 9.76 -14.93
CA PHE A 183 -7.30 9.28 -14.02
C PHE A 183 -7.08 7.76 -14.10
N SER A 184 -8.14 6.99 -14.30
CA SER A 184 -8.04 5.53 -14.44
C SER A 184 -7.16 5.07 -15.61
N GLU A 185 -6.96 5.93 -16.61
CA GLU A 185 -6.14 5.60 -17.79
C GLU A 185 -4.65 5.45 -17.47
N ILE A 186 -4.16 6.03 -16.37
CA ILE A 186 -2.74 5.96 -15.98
C ILE A 186 -2.43 4.77 -15.07
N VAL A 187 -3.44 4.18 -14.44
CA VAL A 187 -3.25 3.10 -13.47
C VAL A 187 -2.62 1.89 -14.16
N GLY A 188 -1.39 1.57 -13.75
CA GLY A 188 -0.65 0.42 -14.26
C GLY A 188 0.03 0.62 -15.62
N LYS A 189 0.02 1.81 -16.24
CA LYS A 189 0.67 2.04 -17.56
C LYS A 189 2.16 1.68 -17.62
N LYS A 190 2.89 1.73 -16.52
CA LYS A 190 4.32 1.36 -16.45
C LYS A 190 4.55 -0.10 -16.01
N THR A 191 3.53 -0.91 -15.97
CA THR A 191 3.67 -2.32 -15.54
C THR A 191 3.73 -3.30 -16.69
N ASN A 192 3.53 -2.85 -17.90
CA ASN A 192 3.64 -3.64 -19.14
C ASN A 192 5.10 -3.89 -19.52
#